data_1e91187704fd77768c12b8b1129a1118
#
_entry.id   1e91187704fd77768c12b8b1129a1118
#
_cell.length_a   1.000
_cell.length_b   1.000
_cell.length_c   1.000
_cell.angle_alpha   90.00
_cell.angle_beta   90.00
_cell.angle_gamma   90.00
#
_symmetry.space_group_name_H-M   'P 1'
#
loop_
_entity.id
_entity.type
_entity.pdbx_description
1 polymer ?
#
loop_
_entity_poly.entity_id
_entity_poly.type
_entity_poly.pdbx_seq_one_letter_code
_entity_poly.pdbx_strand_id
1 'polypeptide(L)'
;MKNIIKTIVAGGFIVGMTALISSCVGEKFHVEGTIGNAQDSVLYFEHNGLTGFTTVDSVKLDEKGAFSFAGDKIDNPEFYRLRIAEQIINIAIDSTETVKVTAKYPQMATEYDVNGSYENEKIKELALKQINLQTQCQALYNHQPEVADSIVEVLVQTYKEDVALNYIYKEPMKAYSYFALFQFIVVNNAARLIFNPAKDAKDNKVFGAVATSWDTFYPHSERGQNLHNITIKGMRDDRIA
;
A
#
# COMPACT_ATOMS: atom_id res chain seq x y z
N MET A 1 60.65 54.79 45.20
CA MET A 1 60.99 53.40 45.11
C MET A 1 59.71 52.63 44.82
N LYS A 2 59.69 51.89 43.72
CA LYS A 2 58.48 51.48 43.02
C LYS A 2 57.76 50.30 43.69
N ASN A 3 56.48 50.51 44.00
CA ASN A 3 55.55 49.44 44.34
C ASN A 3 54.96 48.79 43.08
N ILE A 4 55.18 47.48 42.98
CA ILE A 4 54.58 46.67 41.89
C ILE A 4 53.32 46.04 42.47
N ILE A 5 52.17 46.48 41.94
CA ILE A 5 50.85 45.86 42.20
C ILE A 5 50.71 44.66 41.25
N LYS A 6 50.59 43.46 41.81
CA LYS A 6 50.26 42.27 41.05
C LYS A 6 48.73 42.15 40.95
N THR A 7 48.20 42.32 39.77
CA THR A 7 46.79 42.06 39.45
C THR A 7 46.61 40.55 39.20
N ILE A 8 45.78 39.92 40.00
CA ILE A 8 45.37 38.53 39.83
C ILE A 8 44.13 38.55 38.95
N VAL A 9 44.24 38.02 37.73
CA VAL A 9 43.10 37.79 36.84
C VAL A 9 42.53 36.42 37.18
N ALA A 10 41.37 36.40 37.84
CA ALA A 10 40.59 35.18 38.05
C ALA A 10 39.84 34.82 36.75
N GLY A 11 40.37 33.84 36.04
CA GLY A 11 39.71 33.26 34.88
C GLY A 11 38.55 32.34 35.31
N GLY A 12 37.32 32.81 35.19
CA GLY A 12 36.14 31.97 35.38
C GLY A 12 35.95 31.00 34.22
N PHE A 13 36.12 29.71 34.47
CA PHE A 13 35.82 28.66 33.51
C PHE A 13 34.32 28.42 33.56
N ILE A 14 33.59 28.97 32.56
CA ILE A 14 32.17 28.64 32.33
C ILE A 14 32.16 27.30 31.59
N VAL A 15 31.92 26.22 32.34
CA VAL A 15 31.60 24.91 31.75
C VAL A 15 30.18 25.03 31.21
N GLY A 16 30.06 25.26 29.88
CA GLY A 16 28.81 25.18 29.16
C GLY A 16 28.32 23.74 29.16
N MET A 17 27.35 23.44 30.00
CA MET A 17 26.62 22.18 29.98
C MET A 17 25.68 22.18 28.79
N THR A 18 26.18 21.72 27.64
CA THR A 18 25.32 21.40 26.48
C THR A 18 24.45 20.22 26.88
N ALA A 19 23.20 20.51 27.26
CA ALA A 19 22.16 19.50 27.37
C ALA A 19 21.94 18.94 25.98
N LEU A 20 22.44 17.73 25.72
CA LEU A 20 22.02 16.91 24.57
C LEU A 20 20.54 16.58 24.79
N ILE A 21 19.68 17.37 24.19
CA ILE A 21 18.28 17.00 24.03
C ILE A 21 18.30 15.85 23.02
N SER A 22 18.45 14.62 23.51
CA SER A 22 18.14 13.43 22.76
C SER A 22 16.62 13.46 22.55
N SER A 23 16.15 14.11 21.50
CA SER A 23 14.80 13.89 21.05
C SER A 23 14.75 12.42 20.64
N CYS A 24 13.96 11.62 21.33
CA CYS A 24 13.51 10.33 20.81
C CYS A 24 12.71 10.63 19.54
N VAL A 25 13.38 10.75 18.40
CA VAL A 25 12.75 10.67 17.10
C VAL A 25 12.36 9.22 16.98
N GLY A 26 11.09 8.91 17.20
CA GLY A 26 10.55 7.57 16.97
C GLY A 26 10.90 7.13 15.54
N GLU A 27 11.10 5.84 15.38
CA GLU A 27 11.29 5.26 14.04
C GLU A 27 10.07 5.59 13.15
N LYS A 28 10.30 6.04 11.93
CA LYS A 28 9.24 6.48 11.00
C LYS A 28 9.40 5.78 9.66
N PHE A 29 8.26 5.53 9.02
CA PHE A 29 8.25 5.25 7.59
C PHE A 29 8.13 6.56 6.80
N HIS A 30 8.53 6.52 5.53
CA HIS A 30 8.42 7.63 4.60
C HIS A 30 7.84 7.18 3.26
N VAL A 31 6.98 8.02 2.68
CA VAL A 31 6.49 7.90 1.30
C VAL A 31 6.78 9.22 0.61
N GLU A 32 7.74 9.23 -0.30
CA GLU A 32 8.24 10.46 -0.91
C GLU A 32 8.43 10.31 -2.42
N GLY A 33 8.58 11.41 -3.12
CA GLY A 33 8.88 11.37 -4.55
C GLY A 33 8.40 12.58 -5.32
N THR A 34 8.03 12.35 -6.59
CA THR A 34 7.59 13.41 -7.50
C THR A 34 6.44 12.96 -8.39
N ILE A 35 5.44 13.83 -8.55
CA ILE A 35 4.37 13.67 -9.54
C ILE A 35 4.49 14.80 -10.55
N GLY A 36 5.07 14.53 -11.71
CA GLY A 36 5.20 15.50 -12.78
C GLY A 36 3.84 15.86 -13.41
N ASN A 37 3.75 17.06 -14.01
CA ASN A 37 2.53 17.58 -14.65
C ASN A 37 1.32 17.71 -13.71
N ALA A 38 1.54 17.81 -12.40
CA ALA A 38 0.50 17.87 -11.38
C ALA A 38 0.48 19.20 -10.62
N GLN A 39 1.09 20.26 -11.16
CA GLN A 39 1.10 21.59 -10.56
C GLN A 39 -0.32 22.01 -10.16
N ASP A 40 -0.43 22.64 -9.00
CA ASP A 40 -1.69 23.09 -8.37
C ASP A 40 -2.69 21.98 -7.98
N SER A 41 -2.41 20.71 -8.30
CA SER A 41 -3.19 19.58 -7.82
C SER A 41 -2.92 19.30 -6.34
N VAL A 42 -3.92 18.75 -5.65
CA VAL A 42 -3.75 18.24 -4.28
C VAL A 42 -3.48 16.73 -4.36
N LEU A 43 -2.33 16.32 -3.85
CA LEU A 43 -1.98 14.92 -3.63
C LEU A 43 -2.40 14.53 -2.22
N TYR A 44 -3.28 13.53 -2.13
CA TYR A 44 -3.73 12.95 -0.88
C TYR A 44 -2.93 11.69 -0.56
N PHE A 45 -2.52 11.56 0.69
CA PHE A 45 -2.02 10.31 1.27
C PHE A 45 -3.11 9.76 2.18
N GLU A 46 -3.68 8.61 1.81
CA GLU A 46 -4.85 8.04 2.46
C GLU A 46 -4.56 6.63 2.97
N HIS A 47 -4.98 6.34 4.20
CA HIS A 47 -4.97 5.00 4.76
C HIS A 47 -6.19 4.22 4.28
N ASN A 48 -5.97 3.00 3.79
CA ASN A 48 -7.01 2.07 3.38
C ASN A 48 -7.34 1.13 4.56
N GLY A 49 -8.18 1.58 5.47
CA GLY A 49 -8.63 0.80 6.63
C GLY A 49 -9.66 -0.27 6.27
N LEU A 50 -9.99 -1.14 7.23
CA LEU A 50 -11.01 -2.19 7.06
C LEU A 50 -12.42 -1.63 6.80
N THR A 51 -12.69 -0.41 7.24
CA THR A 51 -14.00 0.26 7.11
C THR A 51 -14.01 1.34 6.01
N GLY A 52 -12.92 1.53 5.30
CA GLY A 52 -12.81 2.51 4.22
C GLY A 52 -11.55 3.36 4.27
N PHE A 53 -11.53 4.40 3.46
CA PHE A 53 -10.38 5.28 3.30
C PHE A 53 -10.44 6.46 4.26
N THR A 54 -9.30 6.81 4.86
CA THR A 54 -9.12 7.98 5.73
C THR A 54 -7.92 8.78 5.25
N THR A 55 -8.09 10.07 5.02
CA THR A 55 -6.96 10.96 4.67
C THR A 55 -6.04 11.10 5.87
N VAL A 56 -4.78 10.72 5.68
CA VAL A 56 -3.71 10.85 6.68
C VAL A 56 -3.06 12.22 6.55
N ASP A 57 -2.74 12.61 5.31
CA ASP A 57 -2.10 13.88 4.99
C ASP A 57 -2.40 14.28 3.55
N SER A 58 -2.07 15.53 3.18
CA SER A 58 -2.19 16.01 1.81
C SER A 58 -1.22 17.15 1.55
N VAL A 59 -0.81 17.32 0.30
CA VAL A 59 0.04 18.42 -0.14
C VAL A 59 -0.45 18.99 -1.47
N LYS A 60 -0.46 20.32 -1.58
CA LYS A 60 -0.63 20.99 -2.86
C LYS A 60 0.71 20.99 -3.59
N LEU A 61 0.76 20.37 -4.75
CA LEU A 61 1.99 20.20 -5.52
C LEU A 61 2.38 21.52 -6.22
N ASP A 62 3.67 21.81 -6.19
CA ASP A 62 4.30 22.92 -6.92
C ASP A 62 4.72 22.47 -8.35
N GLU A 63 5.46 23.33 -9.05
CA GLU A 63 5.98 23.05 -10.40
C GLU A 63 6.91 21.81 -10.43
N LYS A 64 7.57 21.49 -9.33
CA LYS A 64 8.47 20.33 -9.22
C LYS A 64 7.71 19.05 -8.95
N GLY A 65 6.48 19.15 -8.45
CA GLY A 65 5.64 18.04 -8.07
C GLY A 65 6.19 17.19 -6.92
N ALA A 66 7.12 17.72 -6.13
CA ALA A 66 7.77 17.01 -5.03
C ALA A 66 6.81 16.85 -3.84
N PHE A 67 6.86 15.69 -3.20
CA PHE A 67 6.10 15.39 -1.97
C PHE A 67 6.90 14.52 -1.02
N SER A 68 6.55 14.59 0.27
CA SER A 68 7.07 13.72 1.32
C SER A 68 6.06 13.60 2.44
N PHE A 69 5.63 12.37 2.71
CA PHE A 69 4.78 12.00 3.84
C PHE A 69 5.56 11.11 4.80
N ALA A 70 5.25 11.18 6.08
CA ALA A 70 5.86 10.34 7.10
C ALA A 70 4.80 9.89 8.11
N GLY A 71 4.97 8.69 8.63
CA GLY A 71 4.17 8.18 9.73
C GLY A 71 5.04 7.46 10.75
N ASP A 72 4.48 7.20 11.93
CA ASP A 72 5.16 6.42 12.94
C ASP A 72 5.30 4.95 12.49
N LYS A 73 6.34 4.28 12.98
CA LYS A 73 6.55 2.85 12.75
C LYS A 73 5.28 2.05 12.99
N ILE A 74 5.03 1.10 12.11
CA ILE A 74 3.93 0.14 12.25
C ILE A 74 4.48 -1.27 12.46
N ASP A 75 3.74 -2.09 13.20
CA ASP A 75 4.18 -3.44 13.58
C ASP A 75 3.58 -4.53 12.68
N ASN A 76 2.60 -4.19 11.86
CA ASN A 76 1.94 -5.10 10.93
C ASN A 76 1.73 -4.39 9.59
N PRO A 77 1.69 -5.11 8.46
CA PRO A 77 1.47 -4.48 7.16
C PRO A 77 0.16 -3.70 7.10
N GLU A 78 0.25 -2.43 6.69
CA GLU A 78 -0.87 -1.53 6.46
C GLU A 78 -0.86 -0.99 5.04
N PHE A 79 -2.05 -0.63 4.54
CA PHE A 79 -2.22 -0.21 3.16
C PHE A 79 -2.61 1.25 3.08
N TYR A 80 -1.98 1.93 2.15
CA TYR A 80 -2.19 3.34 1.85
C TYR A 80 -2.38 3.54 0.35
N ARG A 81 -2.75 4.74 -0.03
CA ARG A 81 -2.75 5.17 -1.43
C ARG A 81 -2.35 6.63 -1.57
N LEU A 82 -1.67 6.91 -2.67
CA LEU A 82 -1.48 8.26 -3.19
C LEU A 82 -2.60 8.53 -4.20
N ARG A 83 -3.33 9.66 -4.05
CA ARG A 83 -4.46 9.96 -4.93
C ARG A 83 -4.47 11.42 -5.39
N ILE A 84 -4.66 11.60 -6.70
CA ILE A 84 -5.04 12.89 -7.32
C ILE A 84 -6.29 12.61 -8.16
N ALA A 85 -7.41 13.22 -7.85
CA ALA A 85 -8.71 12.91 -8.48
C ALA A 85 -8.98 11.39 -8.49
N GLU A 86 -9.19 10.78 -9.66
CA GLU A 86 -9.42 9.34 -9.82
C GLU A 86 -8.14 8.52 -10.03
N GLN A 87 -6.97 9.17 -10.04
CA GLN A 87 -5.69 8.48 -10.22
C GLN A 87 -5.14 8.01 -8.89
N ILE A 88 -4.80 6.72 -8.78
CA ILE A 88 -4.43 6.07 -7.53
C ILE A 88 -3.15 5.26 -7.72
N ILE A 89 -2.21 5.39 -6.77
CA ILE A 89 -1.08 4.48 -6.60
C ILE A 89 -1.23 3.82 -5.23
N ASN A 90 -1.32 2.49 -5.19
CA ASN A 90 -1.42 1.73 -3.97
C ASN A 90 -0.04 1.53 -3.33
N ILE A 91 0.03 1.66 -2.01
CA ILE A 91 1.24 1.56 -1.20
C ILE A 91 0.97 0.61 -0.03
N ALA A 92 1.90 -0.27 0.27
CA ALA A 92 1.94 -0.99 1.55
C ALA A 92 3.14 -0.54 2.36
N ILE A 93 2.96 -0.46 3.66
CA ILE A 93 4.02 -0.19 4.64
C ILE A 93 3.97 -1.32 5.66
N ASP A 94 5.12 -1.89 6.02
CA ASP A 94 5.20 -2.98 7.01
C ASP A 94 6.07 -2.64 8.23
N SER A 95 6.83 -1.54 8.19
CA SER A 95 7.68 -1.10 9.32
C SER A 95 8.09 0.37 9.22
N THR A 96 9.34 0.62 8.83
CA THR A 96 10.01 1.94 8.79
C THR A 96 10.63 2.24 7.44
N GLU A 97 10.24 1.52 6.40
CA GLU A 97 10.79 1.69 5.06
C GLU A 97 10.54 3.09 4.50
N THR A 98 11.36 3.45 3.52
CA THR A 98 11.15 4.62 2.67
C THR A 98 10.74 4.17 1.28
N VAL A 99 9.49 4.44 0.92
CA VAL A 99 8.94 4.16 -0.41
C VAL A 99 9.10 5.40 -1.29
N LYS A 100 9.80 5.26 -2.41
CA LYS A 100 10.02 6.35 -3.38
C LYS A 100 9.15 6.14 -4.60
N VAL A 101 8.33 7.14 -4.94
CA VAL A 101 7.41 7.10 -6.08
C VAL A 101 7.72 8.21 -7.06
N THR A 102 7.82 7.86 -8.34
CA THR A 102 7.90 8.82 -9.44
C THR A 102 6.79 8.52 -10.44
N ALA A 103 5.96 9.51 -10.75
CA ALA A 103 4.84 9.37 -11.67
C ALA A 103 4.60 10.65 -12.47
N LYS A 104 3.67 10.59 -13.44
CA LYS A 104 3.20 11.74 -14.20
C LYS A 104 1.67 11.78 -14.23
N TYR A 105 1.11 12.93 -13.94
CA TYR A 105 -0.34 13.15 -14.07
C TYR A 105 -0.67 13.51 -15.54
N PRO A 106 -1.79 13.03 -16.12
CA PRO A 106 -2.85 12.25 -15.47
C PRO A 106 -2.70 10.71 -15.53
N GLN A 107 -1.57 10.17 -15.99
CA GLN A 107 -1.37 8.72 -16.11
C GLN A 107 -0.72 8.08 -14.87
N MET A 108 -0.76 8.74 -13.70
CA MET A 108 -0.04 8.27 -12.51
C MET A 108 -0.45 6.87 -12.02
N ALA A 109 -1.64 6.41 -12.34
CA ALA A 109 -2.09 5.06 -11.97
C ALA A 109 -1.46 3.94 -12.82
N THR A 110 -0.98 4.26 -14.02
CA THR A 110 -0.47 3.30 -15.00
C THR A 110 1.01 3.51 -15.35
N GLU A 111 1.49 4.74 -15.22
CA GLU A 111 2.86 5.13 -15.58
C GLU A 111 3.57 5.72 -14.35
N TYR A 112 4.05 4.84 -13.48
CA TYR A 112 4.81 5.22 -12.30
C TYR A 112 5.93 4.23 -12.01
N ASP A 113 6.96 4.70 -11.29
CA ASP A 113 7.99 3.87 -10.70
C ASP A 113 7.89 3.92 -9.18
N VAL A 114 8.16 2.77 -8.56
CA VAL A 114 8.25 2.63 -7.11
C VAL A 114 9.55 1.91 -6.76
N ASN A 115 10.26 2.44 -5.78
CA ASN A 115 11.56 1.93 -5.34
C ASN A 115 11.65 1.97 -3.81
N GLY A 116 12.61 1.20 -3.26
CA GLY A 116 12.88 1.16 -1.82
C GLY A 116 12.02 0.18 -1.04
N SER A 117 11.13 -0.57 -1.72
CA SER A 117 10.31 -1.59 -1.09
C SER A 117 9.92 -2.67 -2.10
N TYR A 118 10.39 -3.89 -1.86
CA TYR A 118 10.03 -5.07 -2.67
C TYR A 118 8.52 -5.33 -2.67
N GLU A 119 7.86 -5.13 -1.52
CA GLU A 119 6.40 -5.26 -1.40
C GLU A 119 5.68 -4.32 -2.40
N ASN A 120 6.12 -3.06 -2.47
CA ASN A 120 5.51 -2.06 -3.32
C ASN A 120 5.79 -2.28 -4.81
N GLU A 121 6.95 -2.84 -5.16
CA GLU A 121 7.23 -3.28 -6.54
C GLU A 121 6.24 -4.38 -6.96
N LYS A 122 5.94 -5.35 -6.08
CA LYS A 122 4.95 -6.41 -6.34
C LYS A 122 3.52 -5.88 -6.37
N ILE A 123 3.18 -4.93 -5.51
CA ILE A 123 1.87 -4.24 -5.55
C ILE A 123 1.68 -3.49 -6.87
N LYS A 124 2.71 -2.81 -7.38
CA LYS A 124 2.70 -2.18 -8.70
C LYS A 124 2.43 -3.21 -9.80
N GLU A 125 3.16 -4.32 -9.82
CA GLU A 125 2.95 -5.40 -10.79
C GLU A 125 1.49 -5.89 -10.78
N LEU A 126 0.94 -6.15 -9.60
CA LEU A 126 -0.44 -6.63 -9.40
C LEU A 126 -1.48 -5.57 -9.81
N ALA A 127 -1.25 -4.30 -9.47
CA ALA A 127 -2.13 -3.20 -9.85
C ALA A 127 -2.19 -3.05 -11.37
N LEU A 128 -1.05 -3.08 -12.05
CA LEU A 128 -0.99 -2.99 -13.51
C LEU A 128 -1.62 -4.22 -14.20
N LYS A 129 -1.44 -5.42 -13.66
CA LYS A 129 -2.11 -6.63 -14.14
C LYS A 129 -3.65 -6.51 -14.01
N GLN A 130 -4.14 -6.00 -12.89
CA GLN A 130 -5.58 -5.80 -12.66
C GLN A 130 -6.15 -4.74 -13.59
N ILE A 131 -5.45 -3.60 -13.82
CA ILE A 131 -5.85 -2.58 -14.77
C ILE A 131 -5.92 -3.15 -16.21
N ASN A 132 -4.94 -3.98 -16.59
CA ASN A 132 -4.97 -4.64 -17.90
C ASN A 132 -6.17 -5.61 -18.03
N LEU A 133 -6.45 -6.42 -17.02
CA LEU A 133 -7.64 -7.28 -16.97
C LEU A 133 -8.93 -6.44 -17.12
N GLN A 134 -9.06 -5.37 -16.35
CA GLN A 134 -10.19 -4.44 -16.42
C GLN A 134 -10.38 -3.88 -17.83
N THR A 135 -9.29 -3.45 -18.47
CA THR A 135 -9.32 -2.90 -19.83
C THR A 135 -9.80 -3.93 -20.86
N GLN A 136 -9.32 -5.18 -20.75
CA GLN A 136 -9.75 -6.26 -21.63
C GLN A 136 -11.24 -6.60 -21.43
N CYS A 137 -11.71 -6.69 -20.20
CA CYS A 137 -13.11 -6.92 -19.87
C CYS A 137 -13.99 -5.81 -20.45
N GLN A 138 -13.61 -4.55 -20.26
CA GLN A 138 -14.37 -3.41 -20.78
C GLN A 138 -14.43 -3.41 -22.30
N ALA A 139 -13.34 -3.75 -22.99
CA ALA A 139 -13.30 -3.84 -24.45
C ALA A 139 -14.25 -4.93 -24.98
N LEU A 140 -14.33 -6.08 -24.30
CA LEU A 140 -15.25 -7.17 -24.67
C LEU A 140 -16.71 -6.73 -24.57
N TYR A 141 -17.12 -6.12 -23.48
CA TYR A 141 -18.49 -5.64 -23.32
C TYR A 141 -18.85 -4.53 -24.32
N ASN A 142 -17.89 -3.71 -24.72
CA ASN A 142 -18.12 -2.64 -25.71
C ASN A 142 -18.21 -3.14 -27.14
N HIS A 143 -17.50 -4.22 -27.51
CA HIS A 143 -17.35 -4.66 -28.90
C HIS A 143 -17.98 -6.01 -29.21
N GLN A 144 -18.15 -6.89 -28.21
CA GLN A 144 -18.63 -8.26 -28.37
C GLN A 144 -19.55 -8.67 -27.20
N PRO A 145 -20.62 -7.91 -26.90
CA PRO A 145 -21.42 -8.10 -25.71
C PRO A 145 -22.07 -9.49 -25.61
N GLU A 146 -22.38 -10.13 -26.74
CA GLU A 146 -23.05 -11.45 -26.81
C GLU A 146 -22.18 -12.62 -26.31
N VAL A 147 -20.86 -12.47 -26.33
CA VAL A 147 -19.92 -13.48 -25.87
C VAL A 147 -19.06 -13.00 -24.69
N ALA A 148 -19.22 -11.74 -24.30
CA ALA A 148 -18.37 -11.09 -23.29
C ALA A 148 -18.31 -11.86 -21.97
N ASP A 149 -19.46 -12.30 -21.44
CA ASP A 149 -19.50 -13.01 -20.14
C ASP A 149 -18.63 -14.28 -20.16
N SER A 150 -18.73 -15.07 -21.24
CA SER A 150 -17.94 -16.31 -21.36
C SER A 150 -16.45 -16.06 -21.44
N ILE A 151 -16.04 -15.04 -22.20
CA ILE A 151 -14.62 -14.71 -22.39
C ILE A 151 -14.06 -14.06 -21.11
N VAL A 152 -14.82 -13.18 -20.47
CA VAL A 152 -14.43 -12.53 -19.21
C VAL A 152 -14.20 -13.57 -18.12
N GLU A 153 -15.05 -14.63 -18.05
CA GLU A 153 -14.85 -15.69 -17.05
C GLU A 153 -13.51 -16.42 -17.27
N VAL A 154 -13.15 -16.70 -18.53
CA VAL A 154 -11.85 -17.31 -18.87
C VAL A 154 -10.68 -16.38 -18.52
N LEU A 155 -10.79 -15.07 -18.82
CA LEU A 155 -9.76 -14.09 -18.47
C LEU A 155 -9.57 -13.98 -16.96
N VAL A 156 -10.66 -13.92 -16.20
CA VAL A 156 -10.63 -13.87 -14.73
C VAL A 156 -10.01 -15.15 -14.16
N GLN A 157 -10.39 -16.32 -14.69
CA GLN A 157 -9.80 -17.58 -14.22
C GLN A 157 -8.30 -17.67 -14.52
N THR A 158 -7.86 -17.25 -15.70
CA THR A 158 -6.43 -17.18 -16.05
C THR A 158 -5.67 -16.22 -15.14
N TYR A 159 -6.25 -15.07 -14.84
CA TYR A 159 -5.69 -14.11 -13.90
C TYR A 159 -5.55 -14.71 -12.50
N LYS A 160 -6.59 -15.38 -11.98
CA LYS A 160 -6.59 -16.02 -10.66
C LYS A 160 -5.49 -17.07 -10.55
N GLU A 161 -5.33 -17.91 -11.58
CA GLU A 161 -4.29 -18.95 -11.61
C GLU A 161 -2.88 -18.35 -11.59
N ASP A 162 -2.63 -17.34 -12.43
CA ASP A 162 -1.34 -16.65 -12.45
C ASP A 162 -1.02 -15.99 -11.12
N VAL A 163 -1.96 -15.23 -10.56
CA VAL A 163 -1.75 -14.49 -9.30
C VAL A 163 -1.62 -15.43 -8.11
N ALA A 164 -2.44 -16.48 -8.04
CA ALA A 164 -2.33 -17.46 -6.96
C ALA A 164 -0.97 -18.16 -6.98
N LEU A 165 -0.51 -18.62 -8.15
CA LEU A 165 0.74 -19.39 -8.27
C LEU A 165 1.99 -18.51 -8.15
N ASN A 166 1.98 -17.33 -8.74
CA ASN A 166 3.18 -16.51 -8.88
C ASN A 166 3.38 -15.49 -7.77
N TYR A 167 2.32 -15.18 -7.01
CA TYR A 167 2.38 -14.21 -5.92
C TYR A 167 1.92 -14.84 -4.60
N ILE A 168 0.67 -15.30 -4.50
CA ILE A 168 0.05 -15.64 -3.22
C ILE A 168 0.69 -16.87 -2.58
N TYR A 169 0.78 -18.00 -3.30
CA TYR A 169 1.33 -19.24 -2.73
C TYR A 169 2.84 -19.21 -2.54
N LYS A 170 3.55 -18.33 -3.22
CA LYS A 170 5.01 -18.17 -3.04
C LYS A 170 5.35 -17.54 -1.69
N GLU A 171 4.66 -16.48 -1.33
CA GLU A 171 4.96 -15.70 -0.12
C GLU A 171 3.66 -15.20 0.53
N PRO A 172 2.84 -16.11 1.08
CA PRO A 172 1.50 -15.78 1.59
C PRO A 172 1.50 -14.80 2.77
N MET A 173 2.65 -14.66 3.49
CA MET A 173 2.80 -13.69 4.59
C MET A 173 2.96 -12.24 4.10
N LYS A 174 3.26 -12.04 2.82
CA LYS A 174 3.60 -10.73 2.28
C LYS A 174 2.38 -9.82 2.09
N ALA A 175 2.59 -8.49 2.24
CA ALA A 175 1.55 -7.50 2.04
C ALA A 175 0.94 -7.56 0.64
N TYR A 176 1.75 -7.76 -0.39
CA TYR A 176 1.24 -7.90 -1.76
C TYR A 176 0.34 -9.12 -1.96
N SER A 177 0.52 -10.22 -1.20
CA SER A 177 -0.36 -11.38 -1.25
C SER A 177 -1.74 -11.07 -0.65
N TYR A 178 -1.77 -10.33 0.46
CA TYR A 178 -3.01 -9.78 1.00
C TYR A 178 -3.70 -8.83 0.00
N PHE A 179 -2.95 -7.89 -0.57
CA PHE A 179 -3.47 -6.95 -1.59
C PHE A 179 -4.12 -7.67 -2.77
N ALA A 180 -3.51 -8.76 -3.26
CA ALA A 180 -4.01 -9.54 -4.37
C ALA A 180 -5.40 -10.15 -4.13
N LEU A 181 -5.71 -10.56 -2.88
CA LEU A 181 -7.02 -11.17 -2.53
C LEU A 181 -8.19 -10.21 -2.71
N PHE A 182 -7.98 -8.91 -2.53
CA PHE A 182 -9.04 -7.90 -2.52
C PHE A 182 -9.13 -7.10 -3.81
N GLN A 183 -8.45 -7.54 -4.87
CA GLN A 183 -8.60 -6.92 -6.18
C GLN A 183 -9.97 -7.24 -6.80
N PHE A 184 -10.48 -6.30 -7.57
CA PHE A 184 -11.79 -6.39 -8.21
C PHE A 184 -11.75 -5.88 -9.65
N ILE A 185 -12.75 -6.27 -10.43
CA ILE A 185 -13.08 -5.67 -11.73
C ILE A 185 -14.47 -5.05 -11.67
N VAL A 186 -14.71 -4.07 -12.52
CA VAL A 186 -16.03 -3.46 -12.70
C VAL A 186 -16.63 -3.98 -14.00
N VAL A 187 -17.76 -4.67 -13.89
CA VAL A 187 -18.51 -5.25 -15.02
C VAL A 187 -19.95 -4.79 -14.93
N ASN A 188 -20.48 -4.23 -16.01
CA ASN A 188 -21.85 -3.71 -16.03
C ASN A 188 -22.18 -2.75 -14.86
N ASN A 189 -21.25 -1.84 -14.56
CA ASN A 189 -21.33 -0.88 -13.44
C ASN A 189 -21.40 -1.52 -12.05
N ALA A 190 -21.07 -2.80 -11.89
CA ALA A 190 -20.99 -3.50 -10.63
C ALA A 190 -19.55 -3.95 -10.33
N ALA A 191 -19.06 -3.66 -9.13
CA ALA A 191 -17.78 -4.18 -8.66
C ALA A 191 -17.91 -5.68 -8.34
N ARG A 192 -17.01 -6.48 -8.89
CA ARG A 192 -16.91 -7.92 -8.67
C ARG A 192 -15.51 -8.25 -8.16
N LEU A 193 -15.41 -8.87 -6.99
CA LEU A 193 -14.12 -9.41 -6.51
C LEU A 193 -13.60 -10.45 -7.49
N ILE A 194 -12.31 -10.40 -7.79
CA ILE A 194 -11.62 -11.40 -8.61
C ILE A 194 -11.57 -12.73 -7.85
N PHE A 195 -11.05 -12.71 -6.63
CA PHE A 195 -11.13 -13.84 -5.70
C PHE A 195 -12.36 -13.66 -4.81
N ASN A 196 -13.27 -14.63 -4.77
CA ASN A 196 -14.49 -14.55 -3.96
C ASN A 196 -14.68 -15.83 -3.13
N PRO A 197 -14.19 -15.84 -1.87
CA PRO A 197 -14.22 -17.03 -1.01
C PRO A 197 -15.64 -17.50 -0.65
N ALA A 198 -16.64 -16.64 -0.78
CA ALA A 198 -18.04 -16.99 -0.53
C ALA A 198 -18.72 -17.65 -1.74
N LYS A 199 -18.10 -17.69 -2.92
CA LYS A 199 -18.67 -18.22 -4.15
C LYS A 199 -17.87 -19.34 -4.78
N ASP A 200 -16.60 -19.49 -4.40
CA ASP A 200 -15.68 -20.45 -4.99
C ASP A 200 -14.78 -21.08 -3.91
N ALA A 201 -14.93 -22.37 -3.70
CA ALA A 201 -14.11 -23.14 -2.75
C ALA A 201 -12.61 -23.08 -3.06
N LYS A 202 -12.23 -22.92 -4.33
CA LYS A 202 -10.82 -22.72 -4.71
C LYS A 202 -10.31 -21.36 -4.21
N ASP A 203 -11.12 -20.32 -4.34
CA ASP A 203 -10.77 -18.99 -3.83
C ASP A 203 -10.66 -19.02 -2.30
N ASN A 204 -11.53 -19.74 -1.63
CA ASN A 204 -11.45 -19.88 -0.18
C ASN A 204 -10.14 -20.55 0.26
N LYS A 205 -9.58 -21.50 -0.49
CA LYS A 205 -8.26 -22.06 -0.22
C LYS A 205 -7.14 -21.03 -0.38
N VAL A 206 -7.24 -20.14 -1.36
CA VAL A 206 -6.29 -19.05 -1.58
C VAL A 206 -6.32 -18.06 -0.41
N PHE A 207 -7.52 -17.67 0.05
CA PHE A 207 -7.71 -16.87 1.26
C PHE A 207 -7.14 -17.55 2.49
N GLY A 208 -7.40 -18.86 2.66
CA GLY A 208 -6.90 -19.67 3.79
C GLY A 208 -5.39 -19.73 3.87
N ALA A 209 -4.69 -19.79 2.74
CA ALA A 209 -3.23 -19.78 2.70
C ALA A 209 -2.65 -18.47 3.27
N VAL A 210 -3.22 -17.32 2.89
CA VAL A 210 -2.79 -16.03 3.40
C VAL A 210 -3.21 -15.87 4.87
N ALA A 211 -4.46 -16.22 5.23
CA ALA A 211 -4.95 -16.12 6.60
C ALA A 211 -4.08 -16.89 7.59
N THR A 212 -3.78 -18.17 7.30
CA THR A 212 -2.93 -19.01 8.14
C THR A 212 -1.52 -18.44 8.29
N SER A 213 -0.98 -17.88 7.22
CA SER A 213 0.34 -17.26 7.23
C SER A 213 0.33 -15.98 8.06
N TRP A 214 -0.67 -15.11 7.89
CA TRP A 214 -0.81 -13.88 8.66
C TRP A 214 -1.04 -14.12 10.15
N ASP A 215 -1.82 -15.15 10.53
CA ASP A 215 -1.98 -15.56 11.93
C ASP A 215 -0.62 -15.94 12.58
N THR A 216 0.31 -16.47 11.79
CA THR A 216 1.64 -16.86 12.25
C THR A 216 2.61 -15.67 12.34
N PHE A 217 2.65 -14.84 11.32
CA PHE A 217 3.64 -13.75 11.20
C PHE A 217 3.17 -12.44 11.85
N TYR A 218 1.85 -12.22 11.88
CA TYR A 218 1.22 -10.99 12.39
C TYR A 218 0.04 -11.30 13.31
N PRO A 219 0.26 -12.01 14.44
CA PRO A 219 -0.82 -12.56 15.29
C PRO A 219 -1.72 -11.49 15.94
N HIS A 220 -1.27 -10.23 15.95
CA HIS A 220 -2.03 -9.09 16.49
C HIS A 220 -2.63 -8.18 15.39
N SER A 221 -2.50 -8.55 14.12
CA SER A 221 -3.03 -7.77 13.01
C SER A 221 -4.56 -7.87 12.95
N GLU A 222 -5.23 -6.72 12.99
CA GLU A 222 -6.68 -6.65 12.76
C GLU A 222 -7.05 -7.16 11.36
N ARG A 223 -6.19 -6.92 10.37
CA ARG A 223 -6.35 -7.42 9.00
C ARG A 223 -6.24 -8.94 8.94
N GLY A 224 -5.29 -9.52 9.67
CA GLY A 224 -5.16 -10.97 9.80
C GLY A 224 -6.42 -11.60 10.42
N GLN A 225 -6.92 -11.04 11.52
CA GLN A 225 -8.16 -11.48 12.16
C GLN A 225 -9.37 -11.37 11.23
N ASN A 226 -9.51 -10.25 10.50
CA ASN A 226 -10.57 -10.08 9.53
C ASN A 226 -10.49 -11.12 8.40
N LEU A 227 -9.29 -11.36 7.86
CA LEU A 227 -9.05 -12.35 6.82
C LEU A 227 -9.39 -13.77 7.29
N HIS A 228 -9.01 -14.12 8.51
CA HIS A 228 -9.38 -15.37 9.16
C HIS A 228 -10.91 -15.55 9.22
N ASN A 229 -11.64 -14.51 9.65
CA ASN A 229 -13.10 -14.53 9.73
C ASN A 229 -13.76 -14.70 8.34
N ILE A 230 -13.24 -14.03 7.30
CA ILE A 230 -13.70 -14.19 5.92
C ILE A 230 -13.54 -15.64 5.47
N THR A 231 -12.37 -16.24 5.73
CA THR A 231 -12.06 -17.63 5.37
C THR A 231 -13.00 -18.63 6.06
N ILE A 232 -13.22 -18.46 7.37
CA ILE A 232 -14.14 -19.33 8.14
C ILE A 232 -15.58 -19.22 7.62
N LYS A 233 -16.02 -18.00 7.27
CA LYS A 233 -17.35 -17.81 6.68
C LYS A 233 -17.48 -18.53 5.34
N GLY A 234 -16.52 -18.37 4.43
CA GLY A 234 -16.50 -19.09 3.17
C GLY A 234 -16.57 -20.62 3.33
N MET A 235 -15.83 -21.18 4.29
CA MET A 235 -15.90 -22.63 4.59
C MET A 235 -17.26 -23.09 5.09
N ARG A 236 -18.03 -22.24 5.77
CA ARG A 236 -19.40 -22.60 6.23
C ARG A 236 -20.38 -22.58 5.07
N ASP A 237 -20.27 -21.58 4.21
CA ASP A 237 -21.15 -21.42 3.04
C ASP A 237 -20.96 -22.60 2.07
N ASP A 238 -19.73 -23.08 1.86
CA ASP A 238 -19.43 -24.26 1.05
C ASP A 238 -20.00 -25.59 1.62
N ARG A 239 -20.27 -25.68 2.94
CA ARG A 239 -20.85 -26.89 3.56
C ARG A 239 -22.37 -26.93 3.50
N ILE A 240 -23.00 -25.80 3.18
CA ILE A 240 -24.47 -25.65 3.16
C ILE A 240 -24.99 -25.72 1.72
N ALA A 241 -24.13 -25.44 0.73
CA ALA A 241 -24.44 -25.52 -0.71
C ALA A 241 -24.32 -26.95 -1.23
#